data_728e1ed5628d16092b33ed03e3c2c57f
#
_entry.id   728e1ed5628d16092b33ed03e3c2c57f
#
_cell.length_a   1.000
_cell.length_b   1.000
_cell.length_c   1.000
_cell.angle_alpha   90.00
_cell.angle_beta   90.00
_cell.angle_gamma   90.00
#
_symmetry.space_group_name_H-M   'P 1'
#
loop_
_entity.id
_entity.type
_entity.pdbx_description
1 polymer ?
#
loop_
_entity_poly.entity_id
_entity_poly.type
_entity_poly.pdbx_seq_one_letter_code
_entity_poly.pdbx_strand_id
1 'polypeptide(L)'
;VAGGSDITLQGKVYAQSDVVLGAGSVNVKDGEIRTHRNNADTYADKKAADAYRKQLVNVSPSATVAKALGDGHIALAAVGVSSAEKPFETKGAIVIDKAYIDAAGGDISIASSAERNGGNLMGSKADASVEISNATIQGQNVAISAETKVSGKVGSADAYKTGAEEDGILGLLHATFDEQVGSLASVVKTGADSRVTVKDSTLTAAKDLAISSKAESEIGSETGGALGVGINVGIADVSSKVEIQGTSVLTAEKDLAISAEGSNAIDLQRQGSAEDLPIA
;
A
#
# COMPACT_ATOMS: atom_id res chain seq x y z
N VAL A 1 8.52 -6.61 8.91
CA VAL A 1 9.13 -5.52 9.68
C VAL A 1 8.04 -4.98 10.59
N ALA A 2 8.11 -5.33 11.87
CA ALA A 2 7.19 -4.81 12.87
C ALA A 2 7.69 -3.42 13.30
N GLY A 3 6.84 -2.41 13.18
CA GLY A 3 7.12 -1.04 13.54
C GLY A 3 7.29 -0.17 12.29
N GLY A 4 6.64 1.00 12.26
CA GLY A 4 6.71 1.93 11.16
C GLY A 4 8.15 2.29 10.83
N SER A 5 8.60 1.91 9.64
CA SER A 5 9.90 2.31 9.11
C SER A 5 9.68 3.47 8.15
N ASP A 6 10.44 4.54 8.35
CA ASP A 6 10.35 5.74 7.53
C ASP A 6 11.69 6.01 6.85
N ILE A 7 11.65 6.32 5.57
CA ILE A 7 12.78 6.88 4.84
C ILE A 7 12.46 8.33 4.52
N THR A 8 13.33 9.24 4.93
CA THR A 8 13.27 10.64 4.50
C THR A 8 14.56 10.97 3.77
N LEU A 9 14.42 11.32 2.50
CA LEU A 9 15.50 11.76 1.65
C LEU A 9 15.42 13.28 1.46
N GLN A 10 16.46 13.98 1.88
CA GLN A 10 16.70 15.38 1.58
C GLN A 10 18.12 15.50 1.01
N GLY A 11 18.24 16.09 -0.18
CA GLY A 11 19.52 16.17 -0.85
C GLY A 11 19.61 15.29 -2.09
N LYS A 12 20.82 14.85 -2.47
CA LYS A 12 21.06 14.24 -3.79
C LYS A 12 21.53 12.80 -3.68
N VAL A 13 20.90 11.93 -4.45
CA VAL A 13 21.29 10.52 -4.61
C VAL A 13 21.57 10.25 -6.08
N TYR A 14 22.78 9.81 -6.36
CA TYR A 14 23.21 9.43 -7.69
C TYR A 14 23.69 7.99 -7.68
N ALA A 15 23.19 7.18 -8.59
CA ALA A 15 23.60 5.80 -8.76
C ALA A 15 23.99 5.51 -10.21
N GLN A 16 24.94 4.63 -10.41
CA GLN A 16 25.31 4.14 -11.75
C GLN A 16 24.30 3.14 -12.31
N SER A 17 23.58 2.47 -11.41
CA SER A 17 22.56 1.49 -11.70
C SER A 17 21.27 1.95 -11.04
N ASP A 18 20.60 1.06 -10.33
CA ASP A 18 19.28 1.30 -9.80
C ASP A 18 19.31 2.01 -8.43
N VAL A 19 18.25 2.73 -8.14
CA VAL A 19 17.94 3.25 -6.80
C VAL A 19 16.65 2.60 -6.30
N VAL A 20 16.72 1.95 -5.15
CA VAL A 20 15.54 1.33 -4.53
C VAL A 20 15.39 1.83 -3.10
N LEU A 21 14.29 2.50 -2.81
CA LEU A 21 13.91 2.93 -1.47
C LEU A 21 12.62 2.19 -1.06
N GLY A 22 12.69 1.39 0.00
CA GLY A 22 11.55 0.61 0.49
C GLY A 22 11.36 0.76 2.01
N ALA A 23 10.18 1.21 2.44
CA ALA A 23 9.83 1.41 3.85
C ALA A 23 8.31 1.31 4.08
N GLY A 24 7.84 1.58 5.29
CA GLY A 24 6.43 1.82 5.59
C GLY A 24 5.97 3.18 5.08
N SER A 25 6.89 4.17 5.10
CA SER A 25 6.69 5.49 4.50
C SER A 25 7.97 5.95 3.82
N VAL A 26 7.85 6.56 2.65
CA VAL A 26 8.96 7.12 1.88
C VAL A 26 8.68 8.59 1.59
N ASN A 27 9.56 9.46 2.07
CA ASN A 27 9.47 10.90 1.87
C ASN A 27 10.70 11.41 1.10
N VAL A 28 10.48 12.02 -0.04
CA VAL A 28 11.52 12.72 -0.81
C VAL A 28 11.16 14.20 -0.84
N LYS A 29 11.93 15.02 -0.10
CA LYS A 29 11.65 16.45 0.06
C LYS A 29 12.87 17.28 -0.29
N ASP A 30 12.71 18.27 -1.17
CA ASP A 30 13.81 19.08 -1.68
C ASP A 30 14.98 18.20 -2.18
N GLY A 31 14.66 17.04 -2.80
CA GLY A 31 15.59 15.98 -3.12
C GLY A 31 15.84 15.80 -4.62
N GLU A 32 16.96 15.16 -4.93
CA GLU A 32 17.31 14.78 -6.29
C GLU A 32 17.75 13.32 -6.33
N ILE A 33 17.11 12.51 -7.19
CA ILE A 33 17.47 11.11 -7.41
C ILE A 33 17.76 10.93 -8.89
N ARG A 34 18.97 10.47 -9.23
CA ARG A 34 19.33 10.17 -10.62
C ARG A 34 20.04 8.84 -10.75
N THR A 35 19.77 8.18 -11.86
CA THR A 35 20.57 7.05 -12.34
C THR A 35 21.31 7.45 -13.62
N HIS A 36 22.61 7.07 -13.71
CA HIS A 36 23.51 7.57 -14.76
C HIS A 36 24.05 6.45 -15.62
N ARG A 37 23.23 5.64 -16.18
CA ARG A 37 23.71 4.48 -16.92
C ARG A 37 24.59 4.80 -18.13
N ASN A 38 24.42 5.92 -18.79
CA ASN A 38 25.20 6.27 -19.97
C ASN A 38 25.55 7.76 -20.07
N ASN A 39 25.39 8.53 -19.02
CA ASN A 39 25.55 9.97 -19.10
C ASN A 39 26.94 10.40 -18.63
N ALA A 40 27.92 10.31 -19.56
CA ALA A 40 29.25 10.92 -19.38
C ALA A 40 29.15 12.43 -19.12
N ASP A 41 28.03 13.05 -19.51
CA ASP A 41 27.82 14.50 -19.42
C ASP A 41 27.46 14.96 -18.00
N THR A 42 27.07 14.05 -17.10
CA THR A 42 26.74 14.41 -15.71
C THR A 42 27.98 14.57 -14.83
N TYR A 43 29.10 13.99 -15.23
CA TYR A 43 30.41 14.23 -14.63
C TYR A 43 31.19 15.19 -15.50
N ALA A 44 31.45 16.38 -14.98
CA ALA A 44 32.25 17.39 -15.65
C ALA A 44 33.67 16.89 -16.04
N ASP A 45 34.07 15.71 -15.54
CA ASP A 45 35.34 15.07 -15.84
C ASP A 45 35.11 13.53 -15.96
N LYS A 46 35.32 12.99 -17.15
CA LYS A 46 35.27 11.56 -17.47
C LYS A 46 36.18 10.73 -16.55
N LYS A 47 37.29 11.29 -16.08
CA LYS A 47 38.24 10.64 -15.18
C LYS A 47 37.67 10.47 -13.77
N ALA A 48 36.89 11.44 -13.28
CA ALA A 48 36.16 11.33 -12.01
C ALA A 48 35.04 10.29 -12.09
N ALA A 49 34.32 10.20 -13.21
CA ALA A 49 33.31 9.18 -13.46
C ALA A 49 33.90 7.76 -13.47
N ASP A 50 35.09 7.58 -14.11
CA ASP A 50 35.75 6.27 -14.12
C ASP A 50 36.32 5.88 -12.76
N ALA A 51 36.80 6.85 -11.96
CA ALA A 51 37.24 6.61 -10.60
C ALA A 51 36.05 6.19 -9.69
N TYR A 52 34.90 6.83 -9.84
CA TYR A 52 33.68 6.50 -9.12
C TYR A 52 33.15 5.11 -9.51
N ARG A 53 33.15 4.77 -10.79
CA ARG A 53 32.79 3.40 -11.27
C ARG A 53 33.67 2.33 -10.64
N LYS A 54 34.96 2.56 -10.50
CA LYS A 54 35.91 1.63 -9.86
C LYS A 54 35.64 1.46 -8.36
N GLN A 55 35.19 2.50 -7.67
CA GLN A 55 34.81 2.41 -6.26
C GLN A 55 33.52 1.61 -6.08
N LEU A 56 32.54 1.75 -6.96
CA LEU A 56 31.29 1.01 -6.91
C LEU A 56 31.46 -0.49 -7.18
N VAL A 57 32.38 -0.88 -8.03
CA VAL A 57 32.72 -2.30 -8.30
C VAL A 57 33.23 -3.02 -7.04
N ASN A 58 33.83 -2.30 -6.10
CA ASN A 58 34.31 -2.88 -4.85
C ASN A 58 33.26 -3.05 -3.76
N VAL A 59 32.03 -2.52 -3.95
CA VAL A 59 30.88 -2.68 -3.07
C VAL A 59 29.86 -3.65 -3.68
N SER A 60 30.34 -4.67 -4.37
CA SER A 60 29.52 -5.57 -5.19
C SER A 60 28.48 -6.36 -4.38
N PRO A 61 27.18 -6.20 -4.65
CA PRO A 61 26.23 -7.27 -4.41
C PRO A 61 26.60 -8.47 -5.30
N SER A 62 26.29 -9.69 -4.87
CA SER A 62 26.63 -10.92 -5.61
C SER A 62 26.35 -10.76 -7.11
N ALA A 63 27.20 -11.32 -7.96
CA ALA A 63 27.13 -11.19 -9.43
C ALA A 63 25.75 -11.57 -10.04
N THR A 64 24.95 -12.32 -9.31
CA THR A 64 23.57 -12.71 -9.68
C THR A 64 22.59 -11.54 -9.51
N VAL A 65 22.75 -10.71 -8.48
CA VAL A 65 21.92 -9.50 -8.25
C VAL A 65 22.33 -8.41 -9.22
N ALA A 66 23.64 -8.24 -9.48
CA ALA A 66 24.14 -7.26 -10.42
C ALA A 66 23.69 -7.52 -11.88
N LYS A 67 23.31 -8.76 -12.22
CA LYS A 67 22.84 -9.13 -13.56
C LYS A 67 21.34 -8.90 -13.75
N ALA A 68 20.57 -8.87 -12.65
CA ALA A 68 19.13 -8.59 -12.65
C ALA A 68 18.83 -7.09 -12.55
N LEU A 69 19.76 -6.32 -11.99
CA LEU A 69 19.69 -4.87 -11.81
C LEU A 69 20.63 -4.25 -12.86
N GLY A 70 20.27 -3.27 -13.58
CA GLY A 70 21.26 -2.72 -14.48
C GLY A 70 20.79 -1.75 -15.54
N ASP A 71 19.51 -1.37 -15.50
CA ASP A 71 18.95 -0.48 -16.51
C ASP A 71 18.73 0.95 -16.02
N GLY A 72 19.21 1.26 -14.82
CA GLY A 72 19.08 2.59 -14.23
C GLY A 72 17.65 2.87 -13.74
N HIS A 73 16.98 1.85 -13.22
CA HIS A 73 15.63 1.99 -12.68
C HIS A 73 15.62 2.74 -11.34
N ILE A 74 14.51 3.43 -11.07
CA ILE A 74 14.24 4.02 -9.76
C ILE A 74 12.95 3.43 -9.22
N ALA A 75 13.01 2.81 -8.04
CA ALA A 75 11.86 2.26 -7.36
C ALA A 75 11.70 2.88 -5.97
N LEU A 76 10.54 3.51 -5.74
CA LEU A 76 10.10 3.99 -4.43
C LEU A 76 8.91 3.14 -4.00
N ALA A 77 9.06 2.40 -2.92
CA ALA A 77 8.04 1.49 -2.42
C ALA A 77 7.67 1.79 -0.97
N ALA A 78 6.39 2.04 -0.70
CA ALA A 78 5.85 2.07 0.65
C ALA A 78 4.96 0.86 0.87
N VAL A 79 5.30 0.03 1.87
CA VAL A 79 4.50 -1.11 2.27
C VAL A 79 3.89 -0.83 3.63
N GLY A 80 2.57 -0.74 3.66
CA GLY A 80 1.82 -0.36 4.85
C GLY A 80 2.08 -1.29 6.02
N VAL A 81 2.28 -0.70 7.17
CA VAL A 81 2.45 -1.37 8.46
C VAL A 81 1.48 -0.80 9.47
N SER A 82 1.02 -1.63 10.40
CA SER A 82 0.23 -1.17 11.54
C SER A 82 1.15 -0.67 12.65
N SER A 83 0.75 0.40 13.33
CA SER A 83 1.45 0.88 14.53
C SER A 83 0.86 0.27 15.81
N ALA A 84 1.62 0.31 16.90
CA ALA A 84 1.13 -0.12 18.21
C ALA A 84 -0.03 0.75 18.71
N GLU A 85 -0.06 2.04 18.33
CA GLU A 85 -1.15 2.96 18.68
C GLU A 85 -2.43 2.72 17.86
N LYS A 86 -2.26 2.18 16.64
CA LYS A 86 -3.34 1.91 15.71
C LYS A 86 -3.23 0.49 15.14
N PRO A 87 -3.43 -0.53 15.95
CA PRO A 87 -3.21 -1.92 15.56
C PRO A 87 -4.19 -2.40 14.48
N PHE A 88 -5.32 -1.70 14.29
CA PHE A 88 -6.36 -2.03 13.30
C PHE A 88 -6.26 -1.20 12.02
N GLU A 89 -5.29 -0.30 11.93
CA GLU A 89 -5.00 0.49 10.74
C GLU A 89 -3.65 0.06 10.16
N THR A 90 -3.60 -0.12 8.84
CA THR A 90 -2.36 -0.34 8.09
C THR A 90 -2.19 0.82 7.13
N LYS A 91 -1.04 1.49 7.16
CA LYS A 91 -0.81 2.66 6.34
C LYS A 91 0.52 2.59 5.60
N GLY A 92 0.47 2.75 4.26
CA GLY A 92 1.61 2.99 3.39
C GLY A 92 1.52 4.39 2.78
N ALA A 93 2.62 5.14 2.75
CA ALA A 93 2.61 6.48 2.20
C ALA A 93 3.90 6.84 1.47
N ILE A 94 3.77 7.44 0.29
CA ILE A 94 4.88 8.07 -0.42
C ILE A 94 4.55 9.55 -0.60
N VAL A 95 5.47 10.41 -0.19
CA VAL A 95 5.38 11.86 -0.38
C VAL A 95 6.61 12.34 -1.13
N ILE A 96 6.39 12.98 -2.28
CA ILE A 96 7.44 13.58 -3.11
C ILE A 96 7.10 15.05 -3.25
N ASP A 97 7.91 15.91 -2.65
CA ASP A 97 7.71 17.36 -2.72
C ASP A 97 8.99 18.07 -3.12
N LYS A 98 8.90 18.97 -4.10
CA LYS A 98 10.01 19.76 -4.64
C LYS A 98 11.21 18.88 -5.02
N ALA A 99 10.95 17.75 -5.65
CA ALA A 99 11.96 16.78 -6.00
C ALA A 99 12.19 16.68 -7.51
N TYR A 100 13.40 16.27 -7.86
CA TYR A 100 13.78 15.93 -9.23
C TYR A 100 14.19 14.46 -9.29
N ILE A 101 13.46 13.65 -10.06
CA ILE A 101 13.69 12.20 -10.19
C ILE A 101 13.89 11.87 -11.67
N ASP A 102 15.07 11.35 -12.03
CA ASP A 102 15.47 11.07 -13.40
C ASP A 102 16.14 9.70 -13.51
N ALA A 103 15.48 8.80 -14.17
CA ALA A 103 15.98 7.45 -14.41
C ALA A 103 16.88 7.32 -15.64
N ALA A 104 17.22 8.43 -16.32
CA ALA A 104 18.17 8.47 -17.45
C ALA A 104 18.00 7.34 -18.50
N GLY A 105 16.78 6.97 -18.83
CA GLY A 105 16.46 5.90 -19.79
C GLY A 105 16.07 4.57 -19.12
N GLY A 106 16.05 4.49 -17.79
CA GLY A 106 15.43 3.42 -17.02
C GLY A 106 13.96 3.71 -16.69
N ASP A 107 13.33 2.75 -16.05
CA ASP A 107 11.94 2.86 -15.61
C ASP A 107 11.85 3.48 -14.21
N ILE A 108 10.74 4.15 -13.95
CA ILE A 108 10.39 4.67 -12.62
C ILE A 108 9.14 3.98 -12.12
N SER A 109 9.23 3.40 -10.94
CA SER A 109 8.10 2.80 -10.21
C SER A 109 7.94 3.47 -8.86
N ILE A 110 6.77 4.06 -8.60
CA ILE A 110 6.40 4.68 -7.33
C ILE A 110 5.14 3.98 -6.86
N ALA A 111 5.26 3.09 -5.87
CA ALA A 111 4.18 2.21 -5.46
C ALA A 111 3.96 2.24 -3.94
N SER A 112 2.78 2.63 -3.52
CA SER A 112 2.32 2.51 -2.14
C SER A 112 1.30 1.38 -2.03
N SER A 113 1.47 0.52 -1.05
CA SER A 113 0.51 -0.56 -0.79
C SER A 113 0.21 -0.67 0.70
N ALA A 114 -1.03 -1.04 1.02
CA ALA A 114 -1.44 -1.37 2.36
C ALA A 114 -2.39 -2.57 2.32
N GLU A 115 -2.02 -3.63 3.02
CA GLU A 115 -2.83 -4.84 3.12
C GLU A 115 -3.19 -5.12 4.58
N ARG A 116 -4.45 -5.47 4.81
CA ARG A 116 -4.95 -5.86 6.12
C ARG A 116 -5.78 -7.12 6.03
N ASN A 117 -5.37 -8.13 6.77
CA ASN A 117 -6.11 -9.37 6.92
C ASN A 117 -6.73 -9.43 8.33
N GLY A 118 -7.99 -9.81 8.39
CA GLY A 118 -8.76 -9.90 9.62
C GLY A 118 -9.68 -8.69 9.84
N GLY A 119 -10.88 -8.96 10.32
CA GLY A 119 -11.88 -7.97 10.73
C GLY A 119 -12.24 -8.18 12.18
N ASN A 120 -12.58 -7.13 12.88
CA ASN A 120 -13.16 -7.18 14.22
C ASN A 120 -14.26 -6.14 14.37
N LEU A 121 -14.94 -6.12 15.53
CA LEU A 121 -15.98 -5.15 15.85
C LEU A 121 -15.48 -3.70 15.81
N MET A 122 -14.19 -3.47 16.02
CA MET A 122 -13.55 -2.14 16.02
C MET A 122 -13.30 -1.62 14.60
N GLY A 123 -13.41 -2.49 13.60
CA GLY A 123 -13.11 -2.16 12.21
C GLY A 123 -11.64 -2.45 11.85
N SER A 124 -11.40 -2.68 10.57
CA SER A 124 -10.06 -2.83 9.98
C SER A 124 -9.90 -1.85 8.84
N LYS A 125 -8.79 -1.13 8.80
CA LYS A 125 -8.55 -0.13 7.77
C LYS A 125 -7.19 -0.32 7.11
N ALA A 126 -7.15 -0.21 5.78
CA ALA A 126 -5.94 -0.06 4.99
C ALA A 126 -5.97 1.27 4.23
N ASP A 127 -4.85 1.97 4.22
CA ASP A 127 -4.68 3.28 3.62
C ASP A 127 -3.37 3.30 2.83
N ALA A 128 -3.42 3.49 1.53
CA ALA A 128 -2.26 3.63 0.67
C ALA A 128 -2.32 4.96 -0.08
N SER A 129 -1.24 5.75 0.01
CA SER A 129 -1.20 7.04 -0.64
C SER A 129 0.11 7.32 -1.34
N VAL A 130 0.02 7.96 -2.51
CA VAL A 130 1.13 8.59 -3.21
C VAL A 130 0.77 10.04 -3.46
N GLU A 131 1.57 10.95 -2.93
CA GLU A 131 1.43 12.38 -3.08
C GLU A 131 2.68 12.96 -3.74
N ILE A 132 2.50 13.60 -4.89
CA ILE A 132 3.56 14.20 -5.69
C ILE A 132 3.22 15.67 -5.87
N SER A 133 4.09 16.56 -5.39
CA SER A 133 3.89 18.01 -5.49
C SER A 133 5.17 18.72 -5.89
N ASN A 134 5.02 19.74 -6.76
CA ASN A 134 6.13 20.60 -7.22
C ASN A 134 7.35 19.80 -7.71
N ALA A 135 7.14 18.64 -8.30
CA ALA A 135 8.19 17.69 -8.67
C ALA A 135 8.33 17.53 -10.17
N THR A 136 9.53 17.15 -10.60
CA THR A 136 9.82 16.71 -11.96
C THR A 136 10.28 15.26 -11.93
N ILE A 137 9.57 14.41 -12.67
CA ILE A 137 9.83 12.97 -12.74
C ILE A 137 9.94 12.59 -14.22
N GLN A 138 11.06 11.97 -14.61
CA GLN A 138 11.30 11.58 -15.99
C GLN A 138 12.00 10.22 -16.10
N GLY A 139 11.50 9.37 -17.00
CA GLY A 139 12.01 8.02 -17.22
C GLY A 139 11.58 7.42 -18.54
N GLN A 140 11.98 6.17 -18.82
CA GLN A 140 11.52 5.46 -20.00
C GLN A 140 10.06 5.07 -19.88
N ASN A 141 9.71 4.35 -18.82
CA ASN A 141 8.33 4.14 -18.39
C ASN A 141 8.17 4.73 -16.98
N VAL A 142 7.05 5.34 -16.70
CA VAL A 142 6.75 5.89 -15.38
C VAL A 142 5.45 5.27 -14.89
N ALA A 143 5.51 4.53 -13.79
CA ALA A 143 4.37 3.89 -13.15
C ALA A 143 4.21 4.43 -11.72
N ILE A 144 3.02 4.96 -11.42
CA ILE A 144 2.66 5.49 -10.09
C ILE A 144 1.40 4.78 -9.64
N SER A 145 1.46 4.13 -8.48
CA SER A 145 0.31 3.36 -7.98
C SER A 145 0.11 3.48 -6.48
N ALA A 146 -1.15 3.43 -6.07
CA ALA A 146 -1.56 3.19 -4.70
C ALA A 146 -2.54 2.02 -4.68
N GLU A 147 -2.32 1.05 -3.81
CA GLU A 147 -3.17 -0.14 -3.72
C GLU A 147 -3.49 -0.49 -2.28
N THR A 148 -4.78 -0.69 -1.98
CA THR A 148 -5.23 -1.18 -0.69
C THR A 148 -6.04 -2.45 -0.84
N LYS A 149 -5.82 -3.36 0.09
CA LYS A 149 -6.62 -4.58 0.21
C LYS A 149 -6.95 -4.85 1.66
N VAL A 150 -8.24 -4.96 1.95
CA VAL A 150 -8.72 -5.39 3.25
C VAL A 150 -9.53 -6.67 3.07
N SER A 151 -9.09 -7.75 3.69
CA SER A 151 -9.82 -9.01 3.67
C SER A 151 -10.07 -9.47 5.11
N GLY A 152 -11.30 -9.87 5.41
CA GLY A 152 -11.66 -10.35 6.74
C GLY A 152 -12.78 -11.37 6.68
N LYS A 153 -12.49 -12.58 7.17
CA LYS A 153 -13.53 -13.55 7.51
C LYS A 153 -13.63 -13.58 9.02
N VAL A 154 -14.81 -13.28 9.52
CA VAL A 154 -15.11 -13.38 10.95
C VAL A 154 -16.07 -14.53 11.14
N GLY A 155 -15.55 -15.62 11.69
CA GLY A 155 -16.37 -16.70 12.21
C GLY A 155 -17.02 -16.28 13.53
N SER A 156 -18.17 -16.84 13.85
CA SER A 156 -18.95 -16.52 15.03
C SER A 156 -18.15 -16.60 16.35
N ALA A 157 -17.16 -17.50 16.43
CA ALA A 157 -16.35 -17.70 17.63
C ALA A 157 -15.14 -16.76 17.71
N ASP A 158 -14.60 -16.28 16.59
CA ASP A 158 -13.38 -15.48 16.56
C ASP A 158 -13.62 -13.99 16.72
N ALA A 159 -14.82 -13.50 16.40
CA ALA A 159 -15.18 -12.10 16.56
C ALA A 159 -15.19 -11.65 18.02
N TYR A 160 -15.42 -12.57 18.94
CA TYR A 160 -15.50 -12.30 20.37
C TYR A 160 -14.17 -12.57 21.11
N LYS A 161 -13.35 -13.51 20.63
CA LYS A 161 -12.10 -13.88 21.32
C LYS A 161 -11.05 -12.77 21.32
N THR A 162 -11.00 -11.95 20.29
CA THR A 162 -10.04 -10.84 20.20
C THR A 162 -10.38 -9.64 21.09
N GLY A 163 -11.62 -9.51 21.55
CA GLY A 163 -12.03 -8.45 22.48
C GLY A 163 -12.04 -8.87 23.95
N ALA A 164 -12.03 -10.18 24.23
CA ALA A 164 -12.20 -10.71 25.59
C ALA A 164 -10.89 -10.84 26.37
N GLU A 165 -9.74 -10.71 25.73
CA GLU A 165 -8.44 -10.79 26.43
C GLU A 165 -8.05 -9.50 27.17
N GLU A 166 -8.75 -8.38 26.95
CA GLU A 166 -8.31 -7.10 27.50
C GLU A 166 -9.07 -6.59 28.74
N ASP A 167 -10.34 -6.98 29.10
CA ASP A 167 -10.94 -6.44 30.33
C ASP A 167 -12.06 -7.26 30.98
N GLY A 168 -11.75 -7.79 32.11
CA GLY A 168 -12.40 -8.31 33.31
C GLY A 168 -13.93 -8.60 33.32
N ILE A 169 -14.80 -7.64 33.26
CA ILE A 169 -16.25 -7.82 33.46
C ILE A 169 -17.00 -8.06 32.16
N LEU A 170 -16.60 -7.44 31.06
CA LEU A 170 -17.17 -7.67 29.75
C LEU A 170 -16.79 -9.06 29.22
N GLY A 171 -15.57 -9.54 29.49
CA GLY A 171 -15.14 -10.89 29.17
C GLY A 171 -15.94 -11.97 29.88
N LEU A 172 -16.33 -11.73 31.14
CA LEU A 172 -17.15 -12.69 31.93
C LEU A 172 -18.61 -12.73 31.45
N LEU A 173 -19.16 -11.60 31.03
CA LEU A 173 -20.49 -11.54 30.44
C LEU A 173 -20.52 -12.22 29.07
N HIS A 174 -19.45 -12.07 28.28
CA HIS A 174 -19.35 -12.73 26.98
C HIS A 174 -19.19 -14.25 27.10
N ALA A 175 -18.36 -14.74 28.03
CA ALA A 175 -18.15 -16.18 28.20
C ALA A 175 -19.43 -16.90 28.64
N THR A 176 -20.27 -16.29 29.49
CA THR A 176 -21.54 -16.85 29.92
C THR A 176 -22.62 -16.80 28.84
N PHE A 177 -22.60 -15.83 27.94
CA PHE A 177 -23.52 -15.75 26.81
C PHE A 177 -23.15 -16.72 25.68
N ASP A 178 -21.84 -16.92 25.43
CA ASP A 178 -21.33 -17.72 24.30
C ASP A 178 -21.59 -19.23 24.48
N GLU A 179 -21.62 -19.71 25.74
CA GLU A 179 -21.85 -21.12 26.03
C GLU A 179 -23.32 -21.54 25.86
N GLN A 180 -24.27 -20.62 26.01
CA GLN A 180 -25.71 -20.95 26.01
C GLN A 180 -26.47 -20.46 24.78
N VAL A 181 -26.04 -19.42 24.07
CA VAL A 181 -26.85 -18.76 23.03
C VAL A 181 -26.20 -18.77 21.65
N GLY A 182 -24.92 -19.11 21.54
CA GLY A 182 -24.15 -18.95 20.30
C GLY A 182 -24.09 -17.49 19.87
N SER A 183 -23.21 -17.09 18.96
CA SER A 183 -23.14 -15.69 18.56
C SER A 183 -24.39 -15.26 17.80
N LEU A 184 -25.22 -14.47 18.44
CA LEU A 184 -26.47 -13.94 17.89
C LEU A 184 -26.24 -12.81 16.89
N ALA A 185 -25.07 -12.16 16.93
CA ALA A 185 -24.78 -11.04 16.06
C ALA A 185 -23.28 -10.99 15.71
N SER A 186 -23.00 -10.75 14.45
CA SER A 186 -21.65 -10.40 13.96
C SER A 186 -21.72 -9.06 13.23
N VAL A 187 -20.84 -8.14 13.60
CA VAL A 187 -20.66 -6.86 12.90
C VAL A 187 -19.22 -6.77 12.44
N VAL A 188 -19.02 -6.65 11.14
CA VAL A 188 -17.71 -6.49 10.54
C VAL A 188 -17.67 -5.15 9.81
N LYS A 189 -16.68 -4.32 10.14
CA LYS A 189 -16.42 -3.06 9.44
C LYS A 189 -15.04 -3.09 8.82
N THR A 190 -14.95 -2.72 7.54
CA THR A 190 -13.68 -2.58 6.82
C THR A 190 -13.63 -1.25 6.11
N GLY A 191 -12.42 -0.71 5.94
CA GLY A 191 -12.16 0.47 5.14
C GLY A 191 -10.92 0.26 4.27
N ALA A 192 -11.04 0.48 2.97
CA ALA A 192 -9.94 0.47 2.02
C ALA A 192 -9.88 1.83 1.32
N ASP A 193 -8.83 2.62 1.58
CA ASP A 193 -8.65 3.94 1.00
C ASP A 193 -7.33 3.98 0.21
N SER A 194 -7.42 4.23 -1.08
CA SER A 194 -6.30 4.31 -1.99
C SER A 194 -6.32 5.64 -2.73
N ARG A 195 -5.19 6.36 -2.73
CA ARG A 195 -5.14 7.68 -3.35
C ARG A 195 -3.81 7.95 -4.04
N VAL A 196 -3.87 8.48 -5.26
CA VAL A 196 -2.74 9.10 -5.95
C VAL A 196 -3.09 10.57 -6.22
N THR A 197 -2.24 11.48 -5.77
CA THR A 197 -2.38 12.92 -6.02
C THR A 197 -1.12 13.44 -6.70
N VAL A 198 -1.29 14.11 -7.84
CA VAL A 198 -0.22 14.80 -8.57
C VAL A 198 -0.61 16.27 -8.66
N LYS A 199 0.23 17.15 -8.10
CA LYS A 199 -0.05 18.58 -8.02
C LYS A 199 1.18 19.40 -8.46
N ASP A 200 0.95 20.38 -9.34
CA ASP A 200 1.97 21.34 -9.79
C ASP A 200 3.28 20.65 -10.21
N SER A 201 3.18 19.51 -10.90
CA SER A 201 4.30 18.62 -11.19
C SER A 201 4.38 18.25 -12.66
N THR A 202 5.59 17.92 -13.13
CA THR A 202 5.85 17.46 -14.49
C THR A 202 6.28 16.01 -14.48
N LEU A 203 5.48 15.15 -15.14
CA LEU A 203 5.77 13.73 -15.31
C LEU A 203 6.00 13.45 -16.80
N THR A 204 7.17 12.92 -17.15
CA THR A 204 7.54 12.63 -18.54
C THR A 204 7.98 11.18 -18.67
N ALA A 205 7.35 10.45 -19.57
CA ALA A 205 7.75 9.12 -19.97
C ALA A 205 8.12 9.10 -21.47
N ALA A 206 9.30 8.57 -21.79
CA ALA A 206 9.72 8.35 -23.17
C ALA A 206 8.95 7.19 -23.84
N LYS A 207 8.15 6.45 -23.08
CA LYS A 207 7.21 5.44 -23.57
C LYS A 207 5.88 5.59 -22.85
N ASP A 208 5.66 4.83 -21.79
CA ASP A 208 4.35 4.69 -21.15
C ASP A 208 4.31 5.39 -19.79
N LEU A 209 3.24 6.14 -19.54
CA LEU A 209 2.94 6.74 -18.25
C LEU A 209 1.66 6.14 -17.69
N ALA A 210 1.75 5.46 -16.56
CA ALA A 210 0.61 4.87 -15.88
C ALA A 210 0.44 5.45 -14.48
N ILE A 211 -0.78 5.89 -14.14
CA ILE A 211 -1.16 6.36 -12.81
C ILE A 211 -2.40 5.59 -12.39
N SER A 212 -2.32 4.85 -11.29
CA SER A 212 -3.42 4.01 -10.85
C SER A 212 -3.66 4.08 -9.35
N SER A 213 -4.93 3.96 -8.99
CA SER A 213 -5.37 3.79 -7.61
C SER A 213 -6.30 2.59 -7.57
N LYS A 214 -6.12 1.69 -6.60
CA LYS A 214 -6.97 0.51 -6.45
C LYS A 214 -7.29 0.26 -4.99
N ALA A 215 -8.56 0.10 -4.67
CA ALA A 215 -9.04 -0.21 -3.33
C ALA A 215 -9.95 -1.43 -3.36
N GLU A 216 -9.63 -2.45 -2.59
CA GLU A 216 -10.40 -3.68 -2.50
C GLU A 216 -10.79 -3.97 -1.05
N SER A 217 -12.04 -4.33 -0.82
CA SER A 217 -12.53 -4.84 0.45
C SER A 217 -13.29 -6.15 0.24
N GLU A 218 -12.91 -7.18 0.97
CA GLU A 218 -13.59 -8.47 1.00
C GLU A 218 -14.00 -8.79 2.44
N ILE A 219 -15.29 -8.90 2.68
CA ILE A 219 -15.85 -9.25 3.98
C ILE A 219 -16.56 -10.61 3.89
N GLY A 220 -16.13 -11.54 4.74
CA GLY A 220 -16.88 -12.78 5.00
C GLY A 220 -17.33 -12.80 6.46
N SER A 221 -18.58 -13.11 6.73
CA SER A 221 -19.09 -13.30 8.08
C SER A 221 -20.01 -14.51 8.13
N GLU A 222 -19.76 -15.37 9.10
CA GLU A 222 -20.61 -16.52 9.41
C GLU A 222 -21.21 -16.35 10.82
N THR A 223 -22.53 -16.49 10.94
CA THR A 223 -23.18 -16.64 12.25
C THR A 223 -23.83 -18.00 12.34
N GLY A 224 -23.67 -18.66 13.46
CA GLY A 224 -24.33 -19.93 13.78
C GLY A 224 -24.67 -19.97 15.25
N GLY A 225 -25.87 -20.37 15.60
CA GLY A 225 -26.29 -20.58 16.98
C GLY A 225 -27.28 -21.71 17.07
N ALA A 226 -27.33 -22.37 18.23
CA ALA A 226 -28.22 -23.49 18.49
C ALA A 226 -29.72 -23.15 18.29
N LEU A 227 -30.09 -21.88 18.33
CA LEU A 227 -31.44 -21.39 18.09
C LEU A 227 -31.72 -20.99 16.65
N GLY A 228 -30.73 -21.09 15.73
CA GLY A 228 -30.92 -20.76 14.32
C GLY A 228 -31.24 -19.28 14.04
N VAL A 229 -31.02 -18.37 14.99
CA VAL A 229 -31.22 -16.92 14.83
C VAL A 229 -29.87 -16.24 14.90
N GLY A 230 -29.51 -15.48 13.87
CA GLY A 230 -28.26 -14.70 13.83
C GLY A 230 -28.42 -13.45 12.98
N ILE A 231 -27.80 -12.37 13.39
CA ILE A 231 -27.73 -11.11 12.65
C ILE A 231 -26.29 -10.89 12.20
N ASN A 232 -26.08 -10.83 10.89
CA ASN A 232 -24.81 -10.47 10.28
C ASN A 232 -24.88 -9.07 9.68
N VAL A 233 -23.97 -8.19 10.04
CA VAL A 233 -23.85 -6.86 9.48
C VAL A 233 -22.43 -6.66 8.94
N GLY A 234 -22.31 -6.48 7.63
CA GLY A 234 -21.07 -6.12 6.95
C GLY A 234 -21.13 -4.66 6.50
N ILE A 235 -20.11 -3.88 6.84
CA ILE A 235 -19.95 -2.50 6.42
C ILE A 235 -18.59 -2.37 5.74
N ALA A 236 -18.59 -2.12 4.42
CA ALA A 236 -17.38 -1.84 3.64
C ALA A 236 -17.39 -0.38 3.19
N ASP A 237 -16.31 0.33 3.51
CA ASP A 237 -16.02 1.67 2.99
C ASP A 237 -14.83 1.55 2.05
N VAL A 238 -15.05 1.77 0.76
CA VAL A 238 -14.02 1.63 -0.28
C VAL A 238 -13.89 2.93 -1.04
N SER A 239 -12.70 3.49 -1.04
CA SER A 239 -12.37 4.73 -1.73
C SER A 239 -11.11 4.52 -2.58
N SER A 240 -11.23 4.82 -3.87
CA SER A 240 -10.09 4.83 -4.79
C SER A 240 -10.10 6.12 -5.58
N LYS A 241 -8.98 6.86 -5.58
CA LYS A 241 -8.94 8.20 -6.16
C LYS A 241 -7.61 8.51 -6.83
N VAL A 242 -7.66 9.04 -8.04
CA VAL A 242 -6.54 9.69 -8.73
C VAL A 242 -6.91 11.16 -8.95
N GLU A 243 -6.06 12.06 -8.49
CA GLU A 243 -6.23 13.50 -8.60
C GLU A 243 -5.04 14.14 -9.29
N ILE A 244 -5.28 14.82 -10.40
CA ILE A 244 -4.29 15.64 -11.10
C ILE A 244 -4.71 17.09 -10.91
N GLN A 245 -3.86 17.90 -10.26
CA GLN A 245 -4.23 19.23 -9.79
C GLN A 245 -3.21 20.29 -10.22
N GLY A 246 -3.65 21.55 -10.20
CA GLY A 246 -2.80 22.71 -10.44
C GLY A 246 -2.26 22.78 -11.87
N THR A 247 -0.98 23.12 -12.00
CA THR A 247 -0.29 23.26 -13.29
C THR A 247 0.44 21.98 -13.72
N SER A 248 -0.09 20.81 -13.31
CA SER A 248 0.55 19.52 -13.62
C SER A 248 0.57 19.21 -15.10
N VAL A 249 1.71 18.72 -15.59
CA VAL A 249 1.93 18.31 -16.98
C VAL A 249 2.30 16.83 -17.03
N LEU A 250 1.53 16.05 -17.77
CA LEU A 250 1.74 14.62 -17.97
C LEU A 250 2.06 14.39 -19.45
N THR A 251 3.22 13.80 -19.74
CA THR A 251 3.68 13.52 -21.11
C THR A 251 4.09 12.06 -21.22
N ALA A 252 3.54 11.37 -22.21
CA ALA A 252 3.97 10.05 -22.64
C ALA A 252 4.13 10.03 -24.15
N GLU A 253 5.23 9.44 -24.67
CA GLU A 253 5.42 9.32 -26.11
C GLU A 253 4.57 8.21 -26.74
N LYS A 254 4.10 7.24 -25.92
CA LYS A 254 3.20 6.17 -26.33
C LYS A 254 1.87 6.25 -25.59
N ASP A 255 1.74 5.51 -24.49
CA ASP A 255 0.48 5.35 -23.80
C ASP A 255 0.44 6.14 -22.49
N LEU A 256 -0.66 6.88 -22.29
CA LEU A 256 -1.01 7.50 -21.01
C LEU A 256 -2.25 6.81 -20.46
N ALA A 257 -2.10 6.13 -19.32
CA ALA A 257 -3.19 5.45 -18.63
C ALA A 257 -3.41 6.05 -17.23
N ILE A 258 -4.63 6.42 -16.92
CA ILE A 258 -5.04 6.90 -15.60
C ILE A 258 -6.27 6.10 -15.18
N SER A 259 -6.21 5.41 -14.04
CA SER A 259 -7.33 4.60 -13.53
C SER A 259 -7.53 4.74 -12.04
N ALA A 260 -8.79 4.64 -11.60
CA ALA A 260 -9.16 4.51 -10.21
C ALA A 260 -10.22 3.42 -10.09
N GLU A 261 -9.93 2.36 -9.34
CA GLU A 261 -10.77 1.19 -9.21
C GLU A 261 -11.10 0.92 -7.74
N GLY A 262 -12.38 0.86 -7.42
CA GLY A 262 -12.86 0.45 -6.09
C GLY A 262 -13.75 -0.77 -6.21
N SER A 263 -13.50 -1.81 -5.41
CA SER A 263 -14.33 -3.01 -5.37
C SER A 263 -14.60 -3.45 -3.94
N ASN A 264 -15.81 -3.92 -3.70
CA ASN A 264 -16.16 -4.59 -2.46
C ASN A 264 -16.86 -5.93 -2.73
N ALA A 265 -16.58 -6.92 -1.90
CA ALA A 265 -17.28 -8.18 -1.86
C ALA A 265 -17.70 -8.44 -0.42
N ILE A 266 -19.00 -8.67 -0.21
CA ILE A 266 -19.58 -8.95 1.11
C ILE A 266 -20.31 -10.28 1.02
N ASP A 267 -19.80 -11.29 1.72
CA ASP A 267 -20.38 -12.63 1.84
C ASP A 267 -20.81 -12.87 3.30
N LEU A 268 -22.12 -12.80 3.54
CA LEU A 268 -22.70 -12.99 4.86
C LEU A 268 -23.45 -14.31 4.88
N GLN A 269 -22.92 -15.30 5.58
CA GLN A 269 -23.48 -16.63 5.65
C GLN A 269 -24.09 -16.91 7.03
N ARG A 270 -25.20 -17.61 7.03
CA ARG A 270 -25.82 -18.13 8.23
C ARG A 270 -25.66 -19.65 8.27
N GLN A 271 -25.06 -20.17 9.33
CA GLN A 271 -25.04 -21.60 9.62
C GLN A 271 -26.20 -21.92 10.57
N GLY A 272 -27.08 -22.81 10.16
CA GLY A 272 -28.17 -23.33 10.96
C GLY A 272 -29.30 -23.80 10.05
N SER A 273 -29.62 -25.09 10.04
CA SER A 273 -30.82 -25.62 9.42
C SER A 273 -32.00 -25.52 10.41
N ALA A 274 -33.13 -25.01 9.92
CA ALA A 274 -34.37 -25.01 10.70
C ALA A 274 -34.91 -26.42 11.02
N GLU A 275 -34.19 -27.46 10.60
CA GLU A 275 -34.57 -28.86 10.77
C GLU A 275 -34.25 -29.45 12.16
N ASP A 276 -33.42 -28.75 12.96
CA ASP A 276 -32.97 -29.24 14.27
C ASP A 276 -33.78 -28.70 15.45
N LEU A 277 -34.93 -28.05 15.23
CA LEU A 277 -35.82 -27.71 16.31
C LEU A 277 -36.69 -28.95 16.65
N PRO A 278 -36.51 -29.59 17.83
CA PRO A 278 -37.43 -30.60 18.25
C PRO A 278 -38.80 -29.93 18.48
N ILE A 279 -39.72 -30.23 17.58
CA ILE A 279 -41.14 -29.89 17.80
C ILE A 279 -41.63 -30.81 18.91
N ALA A 280 -41.74 -30.27 20.09
CA ALA A 280 -42.37 -30.94 21.23
C ALA A 280 -43.91 -30.77 21.19
#